data_60eebecda936c9cd169f0f3d9ce79c0c
#
_entry.id   60eebecda936c9cd169f0f3d9ce79c0c
#
_cell.length_a   1.000
_cell.length_b   1.000
_cell.length_c   1.000
_cell.angle_alpha   90.00
_cell.angle_beta   90.00
_cell.angle_gamma   90.00
#
_symmetry.space_group_name_H-M   'P 1'
#
loop_
_entity.id
_entity.type
_entity.pdbx_description
1 polymer ?
#
loop_
_entity_poly.entity_id
_entity_poly.type
_entity_poly.pdbx_seq_one_letter_code
_entity_poly.pdbx_strand_id
1 'polypeptide(L)'
;MSETASFVDPVFLARFGLSRVNLIDYFLHPLNPFRTPNNTSNEVLNMQGISIGMLMQPSLGHIPLSPIAAEEAYAKNLSKLTGDQYELLPPPDPNDIDQYTQPSPLYTIRHVVRTNPSSVKIVGVFYVVEGVIYKSPAIRSLMKSNISRTLDGLAGMLFYVPSFECFADQSRC
;
A
#
# COMPACT_ATOMS: atom_id res chain seq x y z
N MET A 1 -15.54 -4.31 -7.29
CA MET A 1 -15.12 -2.99 -6.79
C MET A 1 -14.42 -2.26 -7.92
N SER A 2 -14.72 -0.98 -8.13
CA SER A 2 -14.06 -0.20 -9.18
C SER A 2 -12.58 -0.01 -8.82
N GLU A 3 -11.68 -0.03 -9.82
CA GLU A 3 -10.23 0.19 -9.63
C GLU A 3 -9.89 1.61 -9.15
N THR A 4 -10.89 2.51 -9.12
CA THR A 4 -10.77 3.91 -8.69
C THR A 4 -11.24 4.14 -7.25
N ALA A 5 -11.61 3.08 -6.52
CA ALA A 5 -12.04 3.23 -5.13
C ALA A 5 -10.86 3.62 -4.24
N SER A 6 -11.10 4.59 -3.36
CA SER A 6 -10.17 4.99 -2.30
C SER A 6 -10.89 5.08 -0.98
N PHE A 7 -10.16 5.01 0.12
CA PHE A 7 -10.70 5.17 1.47
C PHE A 7 -9.83 6.11 2.29
N VAL A 8 -10.47 6.99 3.05
CA VAL A 8 -9.84 7.84 4.04
C VAL A 8 -10.75 8.00 5.25
N ASP A 9 -10.17 7.97 6.44
CA ASP A 9 -10.86 8.32 7.70
C ASP A 9 -10.23 9.57 8.30
N PRO A 10 -10.83 10.75 8.04
CA PRO A 10 -10.27 12.01 8.53
C PRO A 10 -10.35 12.14 10.06
N VAL A 11 -11.29 11.44 10.71
CA VAL A 11 -11.43 11.48 12.19
C VAL A 11 -10.28 10.73 12.84
N PHE A 12 -9.96 9.53 12.31
CA PHE A 12 -8.80 8.78 12.78
C PHE A 12 -7.50 9.57 12.59
N LEU A 13 -7.31 10.14 11.40
CA LEU A 13 -6.09 10.91 11.06
C LEU A 13 -5.93 12.16 11.92
N ALA A 14 -7.02 12.89 12.18
CA ALA A 14 -6.99 14.08 13.03
C ALA A 14 -6.69 13.75 14.50
N ARG A 15 -7.16 12.58 14.96
CA ARG A 15 -7.04 12.18 16.37
C ARG A 15 -5.71 11.50 16.71
N PHE A 16 -5.24 10.63 15.84
CA PHE A 16 -4.10 9.75 16.11
C PHE A 16 -2.89 10.04 15.22
N GLY A 17 -3.09 10.76 14.11
CA GLY A 17 -2.13 10.81 13.03
C GLY A 17 -1.97 9.46 12.36
N LEU A 18 -1.07 9.38 11.38
CA LEU A 18 -0.73 8.13 10.71
C LEU A 18 0.77 7.88 10.83
N SER A 19 1.11 6.73 11.35
CA SER A 19 2.48 6.26 11.46
C SER A 19 2.51 4.76 11.16
N ARG A 20 3.70 4.22 10.97
CA ARG A 20 3.89 2.80 10.75
C ARG A 20 3.33 1.93 11.89
N VAL A 21 3.32 2.45 13.11
CA VAL A 21 2.87 1.76 14.31
C VAL A 21 1.36 1.50 14.31
N ASN A 22 0.56 2.46 13.84
CA ASN A 22 -0.91 2.38 13.85
C ASN A 22 -1.53 2.10 12.48
N LEU A 23 -0.70 1.91 11.46
CA LEU A 23 -1.14 1.74 10.07
C LEU A 23 -2.04 0.52 9.86
N ILE A 24 -1.73 -0.61 10.50
CA ILE A 24 -2.56 -1.82 10.41
C ILE A 24 -3.91 -1.59 11.09
N ASP A 25 -3.95 -0.93 12.24
CA ASP A 25 -5.19 -0.61 12.96
C ASP A 25 -6.06 0.35 12.12
N TYR A 26 -5.43 1.34 11.46
CA TYR A 26 -6.09 2.22 10.51
C TYR A 26 -6.67 1.45 9.32
N PHE A 27 -5.92 0.51 8.75
CA PHE A 27 -6.39 -0.31 7.62
C PHE A 27 -7.55 -1.23 8.01
N LEU A 28 -7.54 -1.78 9.22
CA LEU A 28 -8.59 -2.66 9.73
C LEU A 28 -9.86 -1.92 10.17
N HIS A 29 -9.90 -0.59 10.02
CA HIS A 29 -11.07 0.19 10.39
C HIS A 29 -12.36 -0.38 9.75
N PRO A 30 -13.46 -0.52 10.51
CA PRO A 30 -14.69 -1.17 10.04
C PRO A 30 -15.30 -0.57 8.77
N LEU A 31 -15.08 0.72 8.53
CA LEU A 31 -15.60 1.43 7.36
C LEU A 31 -14.70 1.28 6.12
N ASN A 32 -13.51 0.67 6.24
CA ASN A 32 -12.64 0.46 5.10
C ASN A 32 -13.21 -0.62 4.16
N PRO A 33 -13.59 -0.26 2.91
CA PRO A 33 -14.18 -1.21 1.96
C PRO A 33 -13.20 -2.25 1.42
N PHE A 34 -11.90 -2.05 1.64
CA PHE A 34 -10.84 -2.96 1.19
C PHE A 34 -10.57 -4.08 2.19
N ARG A 35 -11.09 -3.94 3.40
CA ARG A 35 -11.00 -4.98 4.42
C ARG A 35 -11.86 -6.19 4.03
N THR A 36 -11.38 -7.40 4.29
CA THR A 36 -12.22 -8.59 4.16
C THR A 36 -13.26 -8.61 5.29
N PRO A 37 -14.49 -9.08 5.03
CA PRO A 37 -15.53 -9.15 6.06
C PRO A 37 -15.28 -10.24 7.12
N ASN A 38 -14.37 -11.17 6.85
CA ASN A 38 -14.04 -12.26 7.75
C ASN A 38 -12.99 -11.81 8.77
N ASN A 39 -13.00 -12.46 9.94
CA ASN A 39 -11.97 -12.25 10.94
C ASN A 39 -10.60 -12.56 10.37
N THR A 40 -9.76 -11.55 10.27
CA THR A 40 -8.37 -11.70 9.83
C THR A 40 -7.49 -12.14 10.99
N SER A 41 -6.35 -12.74 10.68
CA SER A 41 -5.36 -13.08 11.72
C SER A 41 -4.89 -11.85 12.49
N ASN A 42 -4.88 -10.66 11.86
CA ASN A 42 -4.55 -9.39 12.52
C ASN A 42 -5.59 -9.04 13.61
N GLU A 43 -6.88 -9.22 13.33
CA GLU A 43 -7.93 -8.99 14.32
C GLU A 43 -7.83 -9.97 15.49
N VAL A 44 -7.49 -11.23 15.21
CA VAL A 44 -7.24 -12.24 16.26
C VAL A 44 -6.09 -11.80 17.16
N LEU A 45 -4.98 -11.30 16.59
CA LEU A 45 -3.88 -10.76 17.39
C LEU A 45 -4.29 -9.54 18.21
N ASN A 46 -5.05 -8.62 17.63
CA ASN A 46 -5.56 -7.45 18.35
C ASN A 46 -6.45 -7.84 19.52
N MET A 47 -7.31 -8.85 19.36
CA MET A 47 -8.14 -9.40 20.46
C MET A 47 -7.28 -10.05 21.55
N GLN A 48 -6.10 -10.55 21.24
CA GLN A 48 -5.13 -11.10 22.19
C GLN A 48 -4.25 -10.01 22.82
N GLY A 49 -4.48 -8.73 22.49
CA GLY A 49 -3.66 -7.61 22.97
C GLY A 49 -2.30 -7.51 22.29
N ILE A 50 -2.15 -8.06 21.10
CA ILE A 50 -0.91 -8.04 20.32
C ILE A 50 -1.10 -7.13 19.11
N SER A 51 -0.73 -5.86 19.27
CA SER A 51 -0.54 -4.90 18.17
C SER A 51 0.84 -4.27 18.29
N ILE A 52 1.33 -3.64 17.21
CA ILE A 52 2.63 -2.97 17.23
C ILE A 52 2.67 -1.92 18.33
N GLY A 53 1.61 -1.10 18.43
CA GLY A 53 1.50 -0.06 19.45
C GLY A 53 1.50 -0.62 20.89
N MET A 54 0.81 -1.76 21.11
CA MET A 54 0.77 -2.39 22.45
C MET A 54 2.12 -3.00 22.85
N LEU A 55 2.85 -3.57 21.90
CA LEU A 55 4.18 -4.12 22.15
C LEU A 55 5.23 -3.05 22.51
N MET A 56 4.97 -1.80 22.15
CA MET A 56 5.81 -0.64 22.50
C MET A 56 5.46 -0.02 23.86
N GLN A 57 4.33 -0.38 24.44
CA GLN A 57 3.90 0.17 25.73
C GLN A 57 4.39 -0.67 26.90
N PRO A 58 4.81 -0.03 28.01
CA PRO A 58 5.11 -0.76 29.22
C PRO A 58 3.83 -1.35 29.82
N SER A 59 3.79 -2.64 30.01
CA SER A 59 2.72 -3.35 30.69
C SER A 59 3.26 -4.25 31.78
N LEU A 60 2.39 -4.68 32.71
CA LEU A 60 2.78 -5.55 33.82
C LEU A 60 3.44 -6.84 33.29
N GLY A 61 4.74 -6.98 33.55
CA GLY A 61 5.52 -8.16 33.15
C GLY A 61 6.09 -8.13 31.73
N HIS A 62 5.92 -7.01 30.98
CA HIS A 62 6.46 -6.89 29.63
C HIS A 62 7.38 -5.67 29.53
N ILE A 63 8.59 -5.88 28.98
CA ILE A 63 9.52 -4.80 28.67
C ILE A 63 9.09 -4.19 27.33
N PRO A 64 8.91 -2.87 27.22
CA PRO A 64 8.52 -2.23 25.97
C PRO A 64 9.59 -2.49 24.89
N LEU A 65 9.13 -2.88 23.71
CA LEU A 65 9.99 -3.11 22.56
C LEU A 65 10.28 -1.80 21.83
N SER A 66 11.42 -1.73 21.18
CA SER A 66 11.66 -0.66 20.18
C SER A 66 10.68 -0.80 19.01
N PRO A 67 10.42 0.25 18.23
CA PRO A 67 9.49 0.19 17.10
C PRO A 67 9.83 -0.95 16.11
N ILE A 68 11.10 -1.11 15.79
CA ILE A 68 11.58 -2.17 14.88
C ILE A 68 11.30 -3.56 15.49
N ALA A 69 11.70 -3.77 16.75
CA ALA A 69 11.49 -5.04 17.43
C ALA A 69 10.01 -5.37 17.64
N ALA A 70 9.16 -4.36 17.85
CA ALA A 70 7.71 -4.52 17.96
C ALA A 70 7.09 -4.97 16.63
N GLU A 71 7.51 -4.37 15.51
CA GLU A 71 7.04 -4.77 14.18
C GLU A 71 7.49 -6.19 13.84
N GLU A 72 8.74 -6.54 14.09
CA GLU A 72 9.25 -7.90 13.89
C GLU A 72 8.53 -8.93 14.76
N ALA A 73 8.30 -8.61 16.05
CA ALA A 73 7.54 -9.47 16.95
C ALA A 73 6.09 -9.66 16.49
N TYR A 74 5.45 -8.59 16.02
CA TYR A 74 4.12 -8.63 15.44
C TYR A 74 4.09 -9.53 14.19
N ALA A 75 4.98 -9.32 13.24
CA ALA A 75 5.09 -10.11 12.02
C ALA A 75 5.35 -11.60 12.32
N LYS A 76 6.20 -11.90 13.31
CA LYS A 76 6.47 -13.25 13.78
C LYS A 76 5.24 -13.93 14.38
N ASN A 77 4.43 -13.21 15.16
CA ASN A 77 3.19 -13.75 15.70
C ASN A 77 2.14 -13.94 14.61
N LEU A 78 2.04 -13.00 13.67
CA LEU A 78 1.14 -13.09 12.52
C LEU A 78 1.46 -14.31 11.64
N SER A 79 2.74 -14.61 11.43
CA SER A 79 3.18 -15.76 10.62
C SER A 79 2.83 -17.14 11.20
N LYS A 80 2.51 -17.21 12.48
CA LYS A 80 2.07 -18.45 13.15
C LYS A 80 0.60 -18.76 12.89
N LEU A 81 -0.18 -17.76 12.52
CA LEU A 81 -1.62 -17.90 12.25
C LEU A 81 -1.85 -18.23 10.78
N THR A 82 -2.98 -18.86 10.49
CA THR A 82 -3.43 -19.18 9.13
C THR A 82 -4.67 -18.36 8.78
N GLY A 83 -4.92 -18.17 7.50
CA GLY A 83 -6.06 -17.41 6.98
C GLY A 83 -5.65 -16.09 6.33
N ASP A 84 -6.62 -15.18 6.24
CA ASP A 84 -6.40 -13.84 5.68
C ASP A 84 -5.56 -12.98 6.62
N GLN A 85 -4.53 -12.37 6.07
CA GLN A 85 -3.58 -11.53 6.82
C GLN A 85 -3.24 -10.27 6.03
N TYR A 86 -3.06 -9.18 6.76
CA TYR A 86 -2.51 -7.94 6.23
C TYR A 86 -1.11 -7.73 6.79
N GLU A 87 -0.13 -7.71 5.90
CA GLU A 87 1.27 -7.57 6.24
C GLU A 87 1.78 -6.20 5.79
N LEU A 88 2.48 -5.52 6.68
CA LEU A 88 3.16 -4.27 6.34
C LEU A 88 4.48 -4.60 5.66
N LEU A 89 4.72 -4.05 4.47
CA LEU A 89 5.99 -4.20 3.80
C LEU A 89 7.08 -3.38 4.51
N PRO A 90 8.33 -3.88 4.53
CA PRO A 90 9.43 -3.16 5.16
C PRO A 90 9.58 -1.75 4.55
N PRO A 91 10.07 -0.78 5.33
CA PRO A 91 10.33 0.56 4.82
C PRO A 91 11.43 0.52 3.75
N PRO A 92 11.49 1.55 2.88
CA PRO A 92 12.53 1.65 1.86
C PRO A 92 13.94 1.69 2.43
N ASP A 93 14.11 2.32 3.58
CA ASP A 93 15.36 2.32 4.36
C ASP A 93 15.13 1.75 5.76
N PRO A 94 15.55 0.50 6.02
CA PRO A 94 15.33 -0.14 7.32
C PRO A 94 16.12 0.50 8.47
N ASN A 95 17.13 1.34 8.19
CA ASN A 95 17.94 2.00 9.22
C ASN A 95 17.35 3.35 9.68
N ASP A 96 16.37 3.87 8.96
CA ASP A 96 15.72 5.12 9.32
C ASP A 96 14.64 4.88 10.39
N ILE A 97 15.01 5.13 11.63
CA ILE A 97 14.13 4.96 12.81
C ILE A 97 12.96 5.95 12.79
N ASP A 98 13.15 7.12 12.18
CA ASP A 98 12.12 8.16 12.14
C ASP A 98 10.89 7.73 11.35
N GLN A 99 11.02 6.77 10.41
CA GLN A 99 9.91 6.21 9.65
C GLN A 99 8.85 5.50 10.52
N TYR A 100 9.20 5.09 11.73
CA TYR A 100 8.28 4.41 12.63
C TYR A 100 7.40 5.39 13.42
N THR A 101 7.92 6.57 13.69
CA THR A 101 7.28 7.58 14.53
C THR A 101 6.72 8.76 13.74
N GLN A 102 7.30 9.06 12.58
CA GLN A 102 6.85 10.14 11.71
C GLN A 102 5.97 9.62 10.56
N PRO A 103 5.05 10.46 10.04
CA PRO A 103 4.26 10.09 8.87
C PRO A 103 5.18 9.91 7.65
N SER A 104 5.06 8.75 7.00
CA SER A 104 5.70 8.52 5.71
C SER A 104 4.76 8.94 4.58
N PRO A 105 5.28 9.47 3.46
CA PRO A 105 4.45 9.81 2.31
C PRO A 105 3.79 8.57 1.66
N LEU A 106 4.39 7.40 1.85
CA LEU A 106 3.90 6.15 1.26
C LEU A 106 4.09 4.97 2.21
N TYR A 107 3.01 4.23 2.43
CA TYR A 107 3.07 2.91 3.05
C TYR A 107 2.50 1.87 2.08
N THR A 108 2.98 0.64 2.18
CA THR A 108 2.51 -0.47 1.37
C THR A 108 2.05 -1.61 2.26
N ILE A 109 0.80 -2.04 2.08
CA ILE A 109 0.18 -3.15 2.79
C ILE A 109 -0.09 -4.27 1.79
N ARG A 110 0.28 -5.48 2.15
CA ARG A 110 0.04 -6.69 1.37
C ARG A 110 -1.04 -7.54 2.02
N HIS A 111 -2.10 -7.86 1.26
CA HIS A 111 -3.09 -8.86 1.64
C HIS A 111 -2.62 -10.23 1.19
N VAL A 112 -2.50 -11.14 2.12
CA VAL A 112 -2.08 -12.51 1.87
C VAL A 112 -3.04 -13.51 2.49
N VAL A 113 -3.12 -14.69 1.90
CA VAL A 113 -3.77 -15.86 2.51
C VAL A 113 -2.67 -16.85 2.84
N ARG A 114 -2.52 -17.14 4.13
CA ARG A 114 -1.54 -18.09 4.64
C ARG A 114 -2.23 -19.42 4.94
N THR A 115 -1.82 -20.46 4.25
CA THR A 115 -2.31 -21.82 4.49
C THR A 115 -1.45 -22.60 5.49
N ASN A 116 -0.16 -22.35 5.48
CA ASN A 116 0.82 -22.87 6.43
C ASN A 116 1.95 -21.85 6.66
N PRO A 117 2.83 -22.02 7.67
CA PRO A 117 3.91 -21.08 7.95
C PRO A 117 4.80 -20.77 6.73
N SER A 118 4.98 -21.73 5.82
CA SER A 118 5.81 -21.60 4.63
C SER A 118 5.05 -21.29 3.34
N SER A 119 3.72 -21.39 3.34
CA SER A 119 2.89 -21.21 2.14
C SER A 119 2.01 -19.98 2.25
N VAL A 120 2.35 -18.97 1.46
CA VAL A 120 1.66 -17.66 1.42
C VAL A 120 1.25 -17.34 -0.01
N LYS A 121 -0.02 -17.02 -0.20
CA LYS A 121 -0.58 -16.55 -1.48
C LYS A 121 -0.90 -15.05 -1.36
N ILE A 122 -0.32 -14.23 -2.21
CA ILE A 122 -0.65 -12.80 -2.30
C ILE A 122 -1.98 -12.65 -3.02
N VAL A 123 -2.93 -11.94 -2.41
CA VAL A 123 -4.26 -11.66 -2.94
C VAL A 123 -4.35 -10.24 -3.47
N GLY A 124 -3.68 -9.29 -2.81
CA GLY A 124 -3.72 -7.90 -3.21
C GLY A 124 -2.64 -7.07 -2.53
N VAL A 125 -2.45 -5.87 -3.05
CA VAL A 125 -1.55 -4.86 -2.49
C VAL A 125 -2.32 -3.56 -2.39
N PHE A 126 -2.08 -2.82 -1.33
CA PHE A 126 -2.67 -1.52 -1.07
C PHE A 126 -1.57 -0.51 -0.80
N TYR A 127 -1.75 0.69 -1.31
CA TYR A 127 -0.90 1.84 -1.05
C TYR A 127 -1.64 2.82 -0.16
N VAL A 128 -0.95 3.34 0.83
CA VAL A 128 -1.48 4.42 1.67
C VAL A 128 -0.61 5.64 1.43
N VAL A 129 -1.21 6.65 0.79
CA VAL A 129 -0.55 7.90 0.41
C VAL A 129 -1.24 9.02 1.17
N GLU A 130 -0.50 9.71 2.03
CA GLU A 130 -1.04 10.81 2.85
C GLU A 130 -2.35 10.46 3.59
N GLY A 131 -2.45 9.23 4.06
CA GLY A 131 -3.64 8.73 4.77
C GLY A 131 -4.75 8.21 3.87
N VAL A 132 -4.66 8.32 2.55
CA VAL A 132 -5.64 7.76 1.62
C VAL A 132 -5.21 6.37 1.19
N ILE A 133 -6.08 5.39 1.37
CA ILE A 133 -5.84 4.00 0.97
C ILE A 133 -6.31 3.78 -0.45
N TYR A 134 -5.43 3.24 -1.28
CA TYR A 134 -5.70 2.85 -2.66
C TYR A 134 -5.41 1.37 -2.87
N LYS A 135 -6.23 0.70 -3.65
CA LYS A 135 -5.93 -0.65 -4.11
C LYS A 135 -4.98 -0.59 -5.31
N SER A 136 -3.92 -1.39 -5.28
CA SER A 136 -3.04 -1.53 -6.45
C SER A 136 -3.83 -2.05 -7.65
N PRO A 137 -3.70 -1.43 -8.83
CA PRO A 137 -4.32 -1.93 -10.04
C PRO A 137 -3.76 -3.30 -10.41
N ALA A 138 -4.58 -4.13 -11.03
CA ALA A 138 -4.13 -5.43 -11.55
C ALA A 138 -3.09 -5.22 -12.65
N ILE A 139 -2.10 -6.12 -12.73
CA ILE A 139 -1.05 -6.07 -13.78
C ILE A 139 -1.67 -5.94 -15.18
N ARG A 140 -2.79 -6.64 -15.43
CA ARG A 140 -3.53 -6.57 -16.68
C ARG A 140 -4.00 -5.14 -17.00
N SER A 141 -4.50 -4.40 -16.01
CA SER A 141 -4.94 -3.01 -16.18
C SER A 141 -3.76 -2.07 -16.45
N LEU A 142 -2.65 -2.28 -15.76
CA LEU A 142 -1.41 -1.52 -16.01
C LEU A 142 -0.88 -1.76 -17.43
N MET A 143 -0.82 -3.02 -17.87
CA MET A 143 -0.39 -3.37 -19.23
C MET A 143 -1.32 -2.74 -20.27
N LYS A 144 -2.64 -2.85 -20.10
CA LYS A 144 -3.63 -2.25 -21.00
C LYS A 144 -3.45 -0.74 -21.10
N SER A 145 -3.29 -0.05 -19.97
CA SER A 145 -3.06 1.41 -19.92
C SER A 145 -1.76 1.81 -20.63
N ASN A 146 -0.68 1.07 -20.39
CA ASN A 146 0.60 1.35 -21.04
C ASN A 146 0.55 1.13 -22.55
N ILE A 147 -0.09 0.05 -23.02
CA ILE A 147 -0.28 -0.22 -24.45
C ILE A 147 -1.13 0.90 -25.08
N SER A 148 -2.24 1.30 -24.44
CA SER A 148 -3.08 2.40 -24.92
C SER A 148 -2.28 3.70 -25.07
N ARG A 149 -1.53 4.09 -24.03
CA ARG A 149 -0.68 5.29 -24.09
C ARG A 149 0.37 5.24 -25.21
N THR A 150 0.95 4.07 -25.44
CA THR A 150 1.95 3.88 -26.52
C THR A 150 1.28 4.03 -27.87
N LEU A 151 0.09 3.44 -28.05
CA LEU A 151 -0.67 3.56 -29.30
C LEU A 151 -1.14 4.98 -29.56
N ASP A 152 -1.61 5.70 -28.53
CA ASP A 152 -2.01 7.10 -28.64
C ASP A 152 -0.83 7.99 -28.99
N GLY A 153 0.34 7.73 -28.42
CA GLY A 153 1.60 8.42 -28.75
C GLY A 153 2.04 8.19 -30.20
N LEU A 154 1.93 6.94 -30.70
CA LEU A 154 2.24 6.61 -32.09
C LEU A 154 1.23 7.22 -33.07
N ALA A 155 -0.07 7.21 -32.74
CA ALA A 155 -1.09 7.87 -33.54
C ALA A 155 -0.83 9.39 -33.65
N GLY A 156 -0.48 10.03 -32.52
CA GLY A 156 -0.11 11.46 -32.53
C GLY A 156 1.10 11.77 -33.41
N MET A 157 2.09 10.88 -33.47
CA MET A 157 3.26 11.02 -34.37
C MET A 157 2.89 10.84 -35.85
N LEU A 158 1.96 9.94 -36.17
CA LEU A 158 1.53 9.67 -37.56
C LEU A 158 0.72 10.84 -38.14
N PHE A 159 0.06 11.65 -37.33
CA PHE A 159 -0.67 12.85 -37.77
C PHE A 159 0.19 14.10 -37.85
N TYR A 160 1.43 14.07 -37.35
CA TYR A 160 2.38 15.15 -37.51
C TYR A 160 3.26 14.89 -38.76
N VAL A 161 2.65 14.94 -39.94
CA VAL A 161 3.39 15.08 -41.19
C VAL A 161 3.64 16.58 -41.36
N PRO A 162 4.88 17.07 -41.24
CA PRO A 162 5.16 18.45 -41.60
C PRO A 162 4.81 18.63 -43.08
N SER A 163 3.89 19.55 -43.37
CA SER A 163 3.64 19.99 -44.73
C SER A 163 4.96 20.54 -45.27
N PHE A 164 5.63 19.78 -46.08
CA PHE A 164 6.69 20.31 -46.90
C PHE A 164 6.06 21.26 -47.93
N GLU A 165 6.04 22.59 -47.59
CA GLU A 165 5.83 23.60 -48.60
C GLU A 165 6.99 23.51 -49.56
N CYS A 166 6.69 23.10 -50.78
CA CYS A 166 7.59 23.23 -51.91
C CYS A 166 7.86 24.75 -52.10
N PHE A 167 9.06 25.17 -51.73
CA PHE A 167 9.60 26.42 -52.25
C PHE A 167 9.82 26.22 -53.76
N ALA A 168 8.85 26.66 -54.54
CA ALA A 168 9.00 26.82 -55.95
C ALA A 168 10.02 27.96 -56.21
N ASP A 169 11.16 27.57 -56.71
CA ASP A 169 12.22 28.44 -57.21
C ASP A 169 11.69 29.35 -58.32
N GLN A 170 11.60 30.64 -58.07
CA GLN A 170 11.42 31.67 -59.10
C GLN A 170 12.77 32.24 -59.44
N SER A 171 13.48 31.55 -60.27
CA SER A 171 14.60 32.12 -61.02
C SER A 171 14.22 32.18 -62.51
N ARG A 172 13.70 33.32 -62.95
CA ARG A 172 13.76 33.80 -64.33
C ARG A 172 13.53 35.29 -64.37
N CYS A 173 14.59 36.02 -64.60
CA CYS A 173 14.92 37.06 -65.57
C CYS A 173 16.21 37.73 -65.17
#